data_2e978c8251ea9ac5eee65875203d9679
#
_entry.id   2e978c8251ea9ac5eee65875203d9679
#
_cell.length_a   1.000
_cell.length_b   1.000
_cell.length_c   1.000
_cell.angle_alpha   90.00
_cell.angle_beta   90.00
_cell.angle_gamma   90.00
#
_symmetry.space_group_name_H-M   'P 1'
#
loop_
_entity.id
_entity.type
_entity.pdbx_description
1 polymer ?
#
loop_
_entity_poly.entity_id
_entity_poly.type
_entity_poly.pdbx_seq_one_letter_code
_entity_poly.pdbx_strand_id
1 'polypeptide(L)'
;MKKFSQLAIPYIVWAVLMLVLPMALIFLYSITEPGNSIISFSITLDQYIKFFTDKDFLLILWRSLAIAVKTTIICLLLGYPIAYYIARTKEKTQNLLILCITIPMWINMLVRTYAWIGLLSDGGLIQKILSLVGLGHIKLLYTEGAVLLGMVYNFLPFMILQIQTSLCKMDTSLLEASADLGASPVQTFRRITLPLSLPGVINGITLVFLPAVSSFFIPKLYFLIGNMIENQFITVGEWNFGSAISMIMAVIMMLLMMAVRKTEKRNAGGKEA
;
A
#
# COMPACT_ATOMS: atom_id res chain seq x y z
N MET A 1 -11.36 -37.64 2.12
CA MET A 1 -10.38 -36.53 2.23
C MET A 1 -9.10 -36.74 1.39
N LYS A 2 -8.52 -37.94 1.28
CA LYS A 2 -7.28 -38.18 0.49
C LYS A 2 -7.40 -37.89 -1.03
N LYS A 3 -8.53 -38.12 -1.67
CA LYS A 3 -8.75 -37.84 -3.12
C LYS A 3 -8.78 -36.33 -3.46
N PHE A 4 -9.28 -35.49 -2.55
CA PHE A 4 -9.25 -34.01 -2.72
C PHE A 4 -7.84 -33.45 -2.61
N SER A 5 -6.99 -34.04 -1.77
CA SER A 5 -5.59 -33.62 -1.65
C SER A 5 -4.78 -33.89 -2.94
N GLN A 6 -5.10 -34.96 -3.66
CA GLN A 6 -4.42 -35.27 -4.94
C GLN A 6 -4.80 -34.32 -6.07
N LEU A 7 -6.02 -33.78 -6.08
CA LEU A 7 -6.47 -32.75 -7.04
C LEU A 7 -5.78 -31.40 -6.81
N ALA A 8 -5.27 -31.14 -5.61
CA ALA A 8 -4.52 -29.91 -5.30
C ALA A 8 -3.05 -29.97 -5.76
N ILE A 9 -2.50 -31.15 -6.06
CA ILE A 9 -1.07 -31.31 -6.40
C ILE A 9 -0.66 -30.47 -7.62
N PRO A 10 -1.38 -30.46 -8.77
CA PRO A 10 -1.00 -29.65 -9.92
C PRO A 10 -0.98 -28.14 -9.59
N TYR A 11 -1.93 -27.70 -8.77
CA TYR A 11 -1.97 -26.30 -8.31
C TYR A 11 -0.78 -25.97 -7.40
N ILE A 12 -0.46 -26.85 -6.45
CA ILE A 12 0.69 -26.68 -5.56
C ILE A 12 2.00 -26.63 -6.36
N VAL A 13 2.19 -27.57 -7.30
CA VAL A 13 3.38 -27.60 -8.18
C VAL A 13 3.48 -26.28 -8.97
N TRP A 14 2.38 -25.85 -9.58
CA TRP A 14 2.36 -24.59 -10.31
C TRP A 14 2.67 -23.39 -9.40
N ALA A 15 2.07 -23.31 -8.22
CA ALA A 15 2.31 -22.25 -7.25
C ALA A 15 3.77 -22.23 -6.77
N VAL A 16 4.35 -23.39 -6.49
CA VAL A 16 5.78 -23.52 -6.11
C VAL A 16 6.68 -23.04 -7.24
N LEU A 17 6.45 -23.47 -8.47
CA LEU A 17 7.25 -23.05 -9.62
C LEU A 17 7.13 -21.53 -9.88
N MET A 18 5.93 -20.97 -9.80
CA MET A 18 5.71 -19.54 -10.12
C MET A 18 6.07 -18.58 -8.99
N LEU A 19 6.01 -19.01 -7.73
CA LEU A 19 6.31 -18.16 -6.58
C LEU A 19 7.69 -18.43 -5.98
N VAL A 20 8.01 -19.69 -5.72
CA VAL A 20 9.23 -20.05 -4.99
C VAL A 20 10.47 -19.94 -5.89
N LEU A 21 10.37 -20.36 -7.16
CA LEU A 21 11.51 -20.31 -8.07
C LEU A 21 12.03 -18.88 -8.33
N PRO A 22 11.17 -17.90 -8.69
CA PRO A 22 11.65 -16.52 -8.83
C PRO A 22 12.23 -15.94 -7.54
N MET A 23 11.60 -16.22 -6.38
CA MET A 23 12.13 -15.76 -5.10
C MET A 23 13.49 -16.38 -4.78
N ALA A 24 13.66 -17.68 -5.07
CA ALA A 24 14.94 -18.37 -4.92
C ALA A 24 16.01 -17.79 -5.83
N LEU A 25 15.66 -17.44 -7.07
CA LEU A 25 16.58 -16.79 -8.01
C LEU A 25 16.99 -15.39 -7.51
N ILE A 26 16.05 -14.58 -7.06
CA ILE A 26 16.34 -13.27 -6.45
C ILE A 26 17.26 -13.44 -5.24
N PHE A 27 16.98 -14.42 -4.38
CA PHE A 27 17.84 -14.72 -3.23
C PHE A 27 19.25 -15.12 -3.67
N LEU A 28 19.39 -16.01 -4.67
CA LEU A 28 20.68 -16.42 -5.22
C LEU A 28 21.46 -15.23 -5.80
N TYR A 29 20.82 -14.43 -6.64
CA TYR A 29 21.46 -13.23 -7.19
C TYR A 29 21.87 -12.24 -6.10
N SER A 30 21.13 -12.13 -5.02
CA SER A 30 21.43 -11.19 -3.94
C SER A 30 22.72 -11.51 -3.16
N ILE A 31 23.16 -12.78 -3.19
CA ILE A 31 24.35 -13.27 -2.48
C ILE A 31 25.50 -13.68 -3.43
N THR A 32 25.41 -13.37 -4.71
CA THR A 32 26.44 -13.71 -5.71
C THR A 32 27.11 -12.46 -6.28
N GLU A 33 28.38 -12.60 -6.73
CA GLU A 33 29.11 -11.51 -7.37
C GLU A 33 28.56 -11.17 -8.77
N PRO A 34 28.61 -9.89 -9.18
CA PRO A 34 28.26 -9.46 -10.54
C PRO A 34 29.25 -10.07 -11.58
N GLY A 35 28.73 -10.47 -12.74
CA GLY A 35 29.55 -10.99 -13.84
C GLY A 35 29.80 -12.50 -13.81
N ASN A 36 29.02 -13.23 -13.05
CA ASN A 36 29.14 -14.67 -12.90
C ASN A 36 28.87 -15.40 -14.23
N SER A 37 29.90 -16.03 -14.79
CA SER A 37 29.70 -17.11 -15.75
C SER A 37 29.12 -18.32 -15.01
N ILE A 38 28.31 -19.13 -15.70
CA ILE A 38 27.60 -20.32 -15.16
C ILE A 38 28.53 -21.30 -14.38
N ILE A 39 29.84 -21.09 -14.39
CA ILE A 39 30.89 -22.01 -13.92
C ILE A 39 31.56 -21.55 -12.61
N SER A 40 31.48 -20.28 -12.20
CA SER A 40 32.12 -19.77 -10.96
C SER A 40 31.10 -19.09 -10.04
N PHE A 41 30.65 -19.81 -9.02
CA PHE A 41 29.76 -19.28 -7.97
C PHE A 41 30.62 -18.75 -6.83
N SER A 42 30.82 -17.43 -6.77
CA SER A 42 31.35 -16.79 -5.58
C SER A 42 30.21 -16.18 -4.75
N ILE A 43 30.11 -16.58 -3.50
CA ILE A 43 29.12 -16.05 -2.54
C ILE A 43 29.71 -14.82 -1.89
N THR A 44 29.00 -13.69 -1.94
CA THR A 44 29.40 -12.45 -1.32
C THR A 44 28.20 -11.73 -0.67
N LEU A 45 28.48 -10.94 0.36
CA LEU A 45 27.49 -10.05 0.99
C LEU A 45 27.78 -8.56 0.66
N ASP A 46 28.68 -8.29 -0.27
CA ASP A 46 29.12 -6.92 -0.59
C ASP A 46 27.96 -6.03 -1.07
N GLN A 47 26.96 -6.62 -1.74
CA GLN A 47 25.77 -5.88 -2.18
C GLN A 47 24.94 -5.35 -0.99
N TYR A 48 24.86 -6.14 0.09
CA TYR A 48 24.20 -5.70 1.32
C TYR A 48 25.03 -4.66 2.04
N ILE A 49 26.34 -4.85 2.13
CA ILE A 49 27.26 -3.87 2.73
C ILE A 49 27.17 -2.55 1.96
N LYS A 50 27.21 -2.58 0.62
CA LYS A 50 27.04 -1.41 -0.25
C LYS A 50 25.75 -0.65 0.07
N PHE A 51 24.62 -1.36 0.20
CA PHE A 51 23.33 -0.73 0.52
C PHE A 51 23.34 -0.02 1.89
N PHE A 52 23.88 -0.66 2.93
CA PHE A 52 23.86 -0.10 4.29
C PHE A 52 24.96 0.93 4.54
N THR A 53 26.03 0.95 3.73
CA THR A 53 27.14 1.90 3.87
C THR A 53 26.86 3.19 3.12
N ASP A 54 26.14 3.13 2.01
CA ASP A 54 25.82 4.30 1.20
C ASP A 54 24.61 5.06 1.77
N LYS A 55 24.87 6.32 2.13
CA LYS A 55 23.86 7.21 2.73
C LYS A 55 22.70 7.52 1.79
N ASP A 56 22.94 7.54 0.48
CA ASP A 56 21.91 7.86 -0.50
C ASP A 56 20.84 6.77 -0.56
N PHE A 57 21.23 5.51 -0.47
CA PHE A 57 20.29 4.39 -0.45
C PHE A 57 19.45 4.36 0.83
N LEU A 58 20.07 4.62 1.97
CA LEU A 58 19.34 4.73 3.24
C LEU A 58 18.38 5.92 3.25
N LEU A 59 18.77 7.04 2.65
CA LEU A 59 17.89 8.20 2.51
C LEU A 59 16.68 7.91 1.61
N ILE A 60 16.88 7.21 0.50
CA ILE A 60 15.79 6.79 -0.41
C ILE A 60 14.84 5.84 0.32
N LEU A 61 15.37 4.88 1.08
CA LEU A 61 14.54 3.97 1.91
C LEU A 61 13.71 4.76 2.93
N TRP A 62 14.34 5.68 3.66
CA TRP A 62 13.65 6.51 4.65
C TRP A 62 12.56 7.37 4.03
N ARG A 63 12.83 8.02 2.90
CA ARG A 63 11.85 8.81 2.14
C ARG A 63 10.67 7.94 1.70
N SER A 64 10.93 6.73 1.22
CA SER A 64 9.88 5.80 0.79
C SER A 64 8.97 5.39 1.94
N LEU A 65 9.54 5.07 3.11
CA LEU A 65 8.77 4.77 4.32
C LEU A 65 7.97 5.99 4.80
N ALA A 66 8.58 7.17 4.81
CA ALA A 66 7.91 8.41 5.22
C ALA A 66 6.71 8.73 4.32
N ILE A 67 6.87 8.62 2.99
CA ILE A 67 5.77 8.84 2.03
C ILE A 67 4.67 7.79 2.20
N ALA A 68 5.01 6.52 2.41
CA ALA A 68 4.02 5.48 2.64
C ALA A 68 3.22 5.72 3.94
N VAL A 69 3.88 6.14 5.02
CA VAL A 69 3.21 6.53 6.27
C VAL A 69 2.29 7.73 6.05
N LYS A 70 2.77 8.81 5.42
CA LYS A 70 1.97 10.00 5.10
C LYS A 70 0.74 9.63 4.25
N THR A 71 0.94 8.82 3.21
CA THR A 71 -0.14 8.31 2.35
C THR A 71 -1.18 7.55 3.17
N THR A 72 -0.73 6.64 4.03
CA THR A 72 -1.62 5.82 4.87
C THR A 72 -2.43 6.67 5.83
N ILE A 73 -1.80 7.66 6.48
CA ILE A 73 -2.48 8.59 7.38
C ILE A 73 -3.53 9.41 6.62
N ILE A 74 -3.18 9.97 5.47
CA ILE A 74 -4.12 10.74 4.64
C ILE A 74 -5.28 9.85 4.17
N CYS A 75 -4.99 8.64 3.69
CA CYS A 75 -6.03 7.67 3.31
C CYS A 75 -6.95 7.32 4.48
N LEU A 76 -6.43 7.19 5.69
CA LEU A 76 -7.23 6.92 6.89
C LEU A 76 -8.10 8.12 7.24
N LEU A 77 -7.54 9.32 7.27
CA LEU A 77 -8.26 10.55 7.63
C LEU A 77 -9.40 10.86 6.64
N LEU A 78 -9.18 10.64 5.34
CA LEU A 78 -10.20 10.84 4.31
C LEU A 78 -11.13 9.63 4.17
N GLY A 79 -10.56 8.43 4.24
CA GLY A 79 -11.29 7.18 4.01
C GLY A 79 -12.26 6.82 5.12
N TYR A 80 -11.90 7.08 6.38
CA TYR A 80 -12.77 6.75 7.50
C TYR A 80 -14.12 7.50 7.49
N PRO A 81 -14.15 8.85 7.32
CA PRO A 81 -15.42 9.57 7.22
C PRO A 81 -16.27 9.13 6.02
N ILE A 82 -15.63 8.88 4.87
CA ILE A 82 -16.33 8.41 3.66
C ILE A 82 -16.91 7.02 3.91
N ALA A 83 -16.13 6.08 4.43
CA ALA A 83 -16.59 4.73 4.76
C ALA A 83 -17.73 4.73 5.78
N TYR A 84 -17.63 5.59 6.79
CA TYR A 84 -18.66 5.76 7.82
C TYR A 84 -19.98 6.28 7.24
N TYR A 85 -19.91 7.25 6.33
CA TYR A 85 -21.08 7.76 5.62
C TYR A 85 -21.72 6.67 4.76
N ILE A 86 -20.93 5.96 3.95
CA ILE A 86 -21.40 4.89 3.08
C ILE A 86 -22.07 3.78 3.88
N ALA A 87 -21.47 3.34 4.98
CA ALA A 87 -22.01 2.26 5.81
C ALA A 87 -23.38 2.58 6.45
N ARG A 88 -23.75 3.85 6.53
CA ARG A 88 -25.03 4.33 7.08
C ARG A 88 -26.07 4.71 6.03
N THR A 89 -25.74 4.61 4.76
CA THR A 89 -26.69 4.87 3.67
C THR A 89 -27.53 3.63 3.35
N LYS A 90 -28.65 3.82 2.65
CA LYS A 90 -29.50 2.72 2.17
C LYS A 90 -28.72 1.83 1.22
N GLU A 91 -28.97 0.54 1.25
CA GLU A 91 -28.26 -0.49 0.47
C GLU A 91 -28.07 -0.13 -1.02
N LYS A 92 -29.10 0.38 -1.69
CA LYS A 92 -28.99 0.82 -3.11
C LYS A 92 -27.97 1.92 -3.30
N THR A 93 -27.97 2.93 -2.42
CA THR A 93 -27.05 4.06 -2.47
C THR A 93 -25.64 3.61 -2.08
N GLN A 94 -25.53 2.74 -1.09
CA GLN A 94 -24.27 2.13 -0.66
C GLN A 94 -23.59 1.39 -1.82
N ASN A 95 -24.31 0.51 -2.51
CA ASN A 95 -23.79 -0.23 -3.67
C ASN A 95 -23.36 0.69 -4.80
N LEU A 96 -24.10 1.76 -5.07
CA LEU A 96 -23.74 2.76 -6.07
C LEU A 96 -22.45 3.52 -5.68
N LEU A 97 -22.33 3.96 -4.43
CA LEU A 97 -21.14 4.68 -3.95
C LEU A 97 -19.89 3.77 -3.97
N ILE A 98 -20.03 2.51 -3.57
CA ILE A 98 -18.95 1.52 -3.64
C ILE A 98 -18.53 1.32 -5.11
N LEU A 99 -19.49 1.19 -6.03
CA LEU A 99 -19.19 1.07 -7.46
C LEU A 99 -18.44 2.30 -7.96
N CYS A 100 -18.89 3.51 -7.65
CA CYS A 100 -18.23 4.75 -8.05
C CYS A 100 -16.78 4.85 -7.53
N ILE A 101 -16.51 4.37 -6.32
CA ILE A 101 -15.16 4.37 -5.73
C ILE A 101 -14.27 3.30 -6.38
N THR A 102 -14.85 2.15 -6.78
CA THR A 102 -14.09 1.03 -7.35
C THR A 102 -13.86 1.14 -8.85
N ILE A 103 -14.73 1.80 -9.62
CA ILE A 103 -14.56 1.98 -11.07
C ILE A 103 -13.16 2.50 -11.45
N PRO A 104 -12.60 3.56 -10.81
CA PRO A 104 -11.27 4.03 -11.13
C PRO A 104 -10.16 3.00 -10.93
N MET A 105 -10.37 1.99 -10.06
CA MET A 105 -9.37 0.94 -9.81
C MET A 105 -9.21 -0.01 -11.00
N TRP A 106 -10.21 -0.14 -11.86
CA TRP A 106 -10.18 -1.01 -13.03
C TRP A 106 -9.39 -0.40 -14.20
N ILE A 107 -9.14 0.90 -14.15
CA ILE A 107 -8.28 1.56 -15.12
C ILE A 107 -6.82 1.20 -14.81
N ASN A 108 -6.04 0.89 -15.85
CA ASN A 108 -4.62 0.57 -15.71
C ASN A 108 -3.88 1.67 -14.94
N MET A 109 -3.05 1.26 -13.98
CA MET A 109 -2.32 2.17 -13.09
C MET A 109 -1.38 3.12 -13.83
N LEU A 110 -0.74 2.66 -14.91
CA LEU A 110 0.12 3.51 -15.75
C LEU A 110 -0.68 4.64 -16.41
N VAL A 111 -1.84 4.32 -16.99
CA VAL A 111 -2.72 5.31 -17.63
C VAL A 111 -3.14 6.37 -16.62
N ARG A 112 -3.52 5.97 -15.41
CA ARG A 112 -3.86 6.90 -14.33
C ARG A 112 -2.68 7.80 -13.95
N THR A 113 -1.50 7.22 -13.84
CA THR A 113 -0.28 7.97 -13.50
C THR A 113 0.06 9.00 -14.58
N TYR A 114 0.00 8.63 -15.85
CA TYR A 114 0.23 9.57 -16.96
C TYR A 114 -0.85 10.66 -17.04
N ALA A 115 -2.10 10.33 -16.74
CA ALA A 115 -3.16 11.34 -16.64
C ALA A 115 -2.85 12.37 -15.52
N TRP A 116 -2.38 11.93 -14.35
CA TRP A 116 -1.94 12.83 -13.28
C TRP A 116 -0.73 13.66 -13.68
N ILE A 117 0.25 13.10 -14.40
CA ILE A 117 1.38 13.85 -14.95
C ILE A 117 0.88 14.95 -15.87
N GLY A 118 -0.03 14.66 -16.78
CA GLY A 118 -0.62 15.67 -17.69
C GLY A 118 -1.40 16.75 -16.96
N LEU A 119 -2.16 16.41 -15.91
CA LEU A 119 -2.92 17.37 -15.10
C LEU A 119 -2.02 18.29 -14.28
N LEU A 120 -0.90 17.77 -13.75
CA LEU A 120 0.05 18.49 -12.88
C LEU A 120 1.18 19.19 -13.64
N SER A 121 1.32 18.92 -14.96
CA SER A 121 2.37 19.51 -15.80
C SER A 121 2.23 21.02 -15.92
N ASP A 122 3.34 21.68 -16.29
CA ASP A 122 3.35 23.11 -16.59
C ASP A 122 2.39 23.41 -17.76
N GLY A 123 1.41 24.27 -17.51
CA GLY A 123 0.30 24.53 -18.43
C GLY A 123 -0.86 23.53 -18.39
N GLY A 124 -0.79 22.52 -17.52
CA GLY A 124 -1.87 21.56 -17.24
C GLY A 124 -3.11 22.23 -16.63
N LEU A 125 -4.21 21.44 -16.58
CA LEU A 125 -5.52 21.97 -16.15
C LEU A 125 -5.50 22.49 -14.71
N ILE A 126 -4.79 21.81 -13.80
CA ILE A 126 -4.68 22.23 -12.39
C ILE A 126 -3.94 23.57 -12.29
N GLN A 127 -2.87 23.76 -13.06
CA GLN A 127 -2.11 24.99 -13.04
C GLN A 127 -2.91 26.16 -13.63
N LYS A 128 -3.72 25.92 -14.66
CA LYS A 128 -4.65 26.92 -15.20
C LYS A 128 -5.68 27.37 -14.14
N ILE A 129 -6.24 26.41 -13.38
CA ILE A 129 -7.18 26.72 -12.30
C ILE A 129 -6.50 27.53 -11.19
N LEU A 130 -5.27 27.13 -10.77
CA LEU A 130 -4.50 27.83 -9.74
C LEU A 130 -4.16 29.27 -10.18
N SER A 131 -3.81 29.49 -11.45
CA SER A 131 -3.54 30.82 -11.98
C SER A 131 -4.77 31.71 -11.98
N LEU A 132 -5.98 31.15 -12.23
CA LEU A 132 -7.25 31.88 -12.13
C LEU A 132 -7.57 32.34 -10.70
N VAL A 133 -7.13 31.57 -9.69
CA VAL A 133 -7.32 31.91 -8.26
C VAL A 133 -6.19 32.83 -7.74
N GLY A 134 -5.26 33.27 -8.60
CA GLY A 134 -4.19 34.22 -8.24
C GLY A 134 -2.97 33.56 -7.54
N LEU A 135 -2.89 32.23 -7.51
CA LEU A 135 -1.79 31.49 -6.88
C LEU A 135 -0.52 31.37 -7.75
N GLY A 136 -0.51 31.98 -8.95
CA GLY A 136 0.65 32.06 -9.83
C GLY A 136 1.14 30.69 -10.34
N HIS A 137 2.37 30.67 -10.87
CA HIS A 137 3.03 29.45 -11.34
C HIS A 137 3.65 28.67 -10.17
N ILE A 138 2.95 27.62 -9.69
CA ILE A 138 3.47 26.71 -8.69
C ILE A 138 3.96 25.45 -9.40
N LYS A 139 5.24 25.11 -9.27
CA LYS A 139 5.76 23.84 -9.79
C LYS A 139 5.19 22.68 -8.97
N LEU A 140 4.18 22.02 -9.53
CA LEU A 140 3.50 20.88 -8.88
C LEU A 140 4.18 19.55 -9.21
N LEU A 141 4.60 19.38 -10.45
CA LEU A 141 5.22 18.14 -10.95
C LEU A 141 6.60 17.93 -10.29
N TYR A 142 6.97 16.68 -10.04
CA TYR A 142 8.21 16.26 -9.37
C TYR A 142 8.34 16.74 -7.92
N THR A 143 7.22 16.97 -7.24
CA THR A 143 7.19 17.30 -5.81
C THR A 143 6.67 16.13 -4.98
N GLU A 144 7.01 16.12 -3.70
CA GLU A 144 6.46 15.14 -2.75
C GLU A 144 4.93 15.19 -2.70
N GLY A 145 4.34 16.40 -2.82
CA GLY A 145 2.90 16.61 -2.85
C GLY A 145 2.22 15.91 -4.03
N ALA A 146 2.83 15.96 -5.22
CA ALA A 146 2.31 15.26 -6.40
C ALA A 146 2.30 13.74 -6.22
N VAL A 147 3.36 13.19 -5.61
CA VAL A 147 3.43 11.75 -5.30
C VAL A 147 2.40 11.36 -4.27
N LEU A 148 2.26 12.13 -3.18
CA LEU A 148 1.24 11.89 -2.16
C LEU A 148 -0.16 11.90 -2.76
N LEU A 149 -0.47 12.89 -3.60
CA LEU A 149 -1.76 12.97 -4.28
C LEU A 149 -2.03 11.74 -5.15
N GLY A 150 -1.05 11.35 -5.99
CA GLY A 150 -1.16 10.15 -6.82
C GLY A 150 -1.30 8.86 -6.01
N MET A 151 -0.55 8.72 -4.91
CA MET A 151 -0.64 7.57 -4.01
C MET A 151 -1.97 7.52 -3.27
N VAL A 152 -2.42 8.65 -2.71
CA VAL A 152 -3.71 8.73 -2.02
C VAL A 152 -4.84 8.38 -2.98
N TYR A 153 -4.85 8.96 -4.19
CA TYR A 153 -5.84 8.63 -5.21
C TYR A 153 -5.89 7.13 -5.53
N ASN A 154 -4.73 6.48 -5.64
CA ASN A 154 -4.67 5.06 -5.97
C ASN A 154 -5.05 4.14 -4.81
N PHE A 155 -4.71 4.49 -3.57
CA PHE A 155 -4.85 3.62 -2.41
C PHE A 155 -6.06 3.94 -1.52
N LEU A 156 -6.66 5.13 -1.64
CA LEU A 156 -7.83 5.53 -0.88
C LEU A 156 -9.01 4.55 -0.97
N PRO A 157 -9.36 3.99 -2.16
CA PRO A 157 -10.43 3.01 -2.28
C PRO A 157 -10.22 1.78 -1.39
N PHE A 158 -8.99 1.28 -1.29
CA PHE A 158 -8.68 0.12 -0.45
C PHE A 158 -8.96 0.41 1.03
N MET A 159 -8.58 1.60 1.52
CA MET A 159 -8.88 2.03 2.89
C MET A 159 -10.39 2.10 3.13
N ILE A 160 -11.13 2.76 2.22
CA ILE A 160 -12.59 2.93 2.34
C ILE A 160 -13.30 1.58 2.40
N LEU A 161 -12.98 0.66 1.48
CA LEU A 161 -13.64 -0.64 1.38
C LEU A 161 -13.44 -1.50 2.63
N GLN A 162 -12.24 -1.51 3.21
CA GLN A 162 -11.96 -2.30 4.42
C GLN A 162 -12.71 -1.77 5.64
N ILE A 163 -12.69 -0.45 5.82
CA ILE A 163 -13.39 0.19 6.92
C ILE A 163 -14.91 0.03 6.76
N GLN A 164 -15.43 0.31 5.57
CA GLN A 164 -16.85 0.17 5.24
C GLN A 164 -17.35 -1.28 5.49
N THR A 165 -16.62 -2.29 5.02
CA THR A 165 -16.95 -3.70 5.25
C THR A 165 -17.01 -4.05 6.73
N SER A 166 -16.10 -3.50 7.54
CA SER A 166 -16.10 -3.70 8.99
C SER A 166 -17.28 -3.01 9.67
N LEU A 167 -17.60 -1.79 9.23
CA LEU A 167 -18.73 -1.03 9.76
C LEU A 167 -20.09 -1.67 9.41
N CYS A 168 -20.24 -2.24 8.22
CA CYS A 168 -21.47 -2.94 7.80
C CYS A 168 -21.70 -4.26 8.54
N LYS A 169 -20.65 -4.88 9.07
CA LYS A 169 -20.77 -6.10 9.90
C LYS A 169 -21.17 -5.82 11.35
N MET A 170 -21.21 -4.56 11.73
CA MET A 170 -21.56 -4.17 13.09
C MET A 170 -23.08 -4.27 13.30
N ASP A 171 -23.49 -4.87 14.42
CA ASP A 171 -24.90 -4.95 14.80
C ASP A 171 -25.44 -3.54 15.12
N THR A 172 -26.48 -3.14 14.43
CA THR A 172 -27.15 -1.84 14.63
C THR A 172 -27.78 -1.72 16.00
N SER A 173 -28.16 -2.84 16.63
CA SER A 173 -28.73 -2.89 17.97
C SER A 173 -27.81 -2.27 19.03
N LEU A 174 -26.49 -2.37 18.84
CA LEU A 174 -25.51 -1.73 19.72
C LEU A 174 -25.57 -0.21 19.68
N LEU A 175 -25.89 0.36 18.52
CA LEU A 175 -26.04 1.80 18.34
C LEU A 175 -27.35 2.29 18.95
N GLU A 176 -28.44 1.53 18.77
CA GLU A 176 -29.74 1.79 19.35
C GLU A 176 -29.68 1.73 20.90
N ALA A 177 -29.11 0.66 21.45
CA ALA A 177 -28.91 0.52 22.88
C ALA A 177 -28.07 1.66 23.51
N SER A 178 -27.05 2.14 22.74
CA SER A 178 -26.28 3.29 23.25
C SER A 178 -27.07 4.58 23.26
N ALA A 179 -27.99 4.78 22.33
CA ALA A 179 -28.88 5.92 22.27
C ALA A 179 -29.92 5.87 23.44
N ASP A 180 -30.47 4.67 23.70
CA ASP A 180 -31.41 4.44 24.82
C ASP A 180 -30.75 4.70 26.17
N LEU A 181 -29.46 4.44 26.31
CA LEU A 181 -28.67 4.78 27.51
C LEU A 181 -28.24 6.26 27.56
N GLY A 182 -28.74 7.11 26.66
CA GLY A 182 -28.46 8.55 26.64
C GLY A 182 -27.07 8.94 26.19
N ALA A 183 -26.34 8.05 25.52
CA ALA A 183 -25.00 8.37 24.97
C ALA A 183 -25.09 9.39 23.83
N SER A 184 -24.24 10.42 23.85
CA SER A 184 -24.13 11.35 22.74
C SER A 184 -23.53 10.67 21.50
N PRO A 185 -23.78 11.19 20.26
CA PRO A 185 -23.23 10.62 19.03
C PRO A 185 -21.69 10.47 19.07
N VAL A 186 -21.01 11.41 19.71
CA VAL A 186 -19.55 11.37 19.89
C VAL A 186 -19.12 10.25 20.84
N GLN A 187 -19.88 10.03 21.91
CA GLN A 187 -19.64 8.94 22.87
C GLN A 187 -19.86 7.59 22.20
N THR A 188 -20.95 7.41 21.47
CA THR A 188 -21.24 6.20 20.68
C THR A 188 -20.14 5.94 19.67
N PHE A 189 -19.70 6.98 18.93
CA PHE A 189 -18.60 6.85 17.99
C PHE A 189 -17.31 6.37 18.67
N ARG A 190 -16.86 7.03 19.72
CA ARG A 190 -15.57 6.74 20.39
C ARG A 190 -15.57 5.42 21.15
N ARG A 191 -16.71 5.03 21.77
CA ARG A 191 -16.78 3.86 22.66
C ARG A 191 -17.27 2.60 21.98
N ILE A 192 -18.02 2.71 20.87
CA ILE A 192 -18.63 1.57 20.19
C ILE A 192 -18.12 1.50 18.75
N THR A 193 -18.39 2.51 17.92
CA THR A 193 -18.12 2.44 16.47
C THR A 193 -16.62 2.31 16.17
N LEU A 194 -15.80 3.16 16.75
CA LEU A 194 -14.36 3.17 16.50
C LEU A 194 -13.68 1.87 16.96
N PRO A 195 -13.89 1.36 18.19
CA PRO A 195 -13.31 0.09 18.62
C PRO A 195 -13.77 -1.13 17.81
N LEU A 196 -15.03 -1.16 17.40
CA LEU A 196 -15.57 -2.27 16.60
C LEU A 196 -15.10 -2.22 15.13
N SER A 197 -14.79 -1.05 14.61
CA SER A 197 -14.25 -0.88 13.25
C SER A 197 -12.72 -1.04 13.17
N LEU A 198 -12.00 -1.15 14.29
CA LEU A 198 -10.53 -1.31 14.32
C LEU A 198 -9.99 -2.44 13.43
N PRO A 199 -10.61 -3.63 13.35
CA PRO A 199 -10.14 -4.67 12.43
C PRO A 199 -10.14 -4.21 10.97
N GLY A 200 -11.18 -3.47 10.55
CA GLY A 200 -11.25 -2.87 9.21
C GLY A 200 -10.19 -1.79 9.00
N VAL A 201 -9.93 -0.96 10.01
CA VAL A 201 -8.88 0.06 9.96
C VAL A 201 -7.50 -0.60 9.81
N ILE A 202 -7.19 -1.63 10.58
CA ILE A 202 -5.90 -2.35 10.53
C ILE A 202 -5.72 -3.00 9.16
N ASN A 203 -6.75 -3.67 8.64
CA ASN A 203 -6.71 -4.25 7.30
C ASN A 203 -6.52 -3.18 6.21
N GLY A 204 -7.23 -2.04 6.32
CA GLY A 204 -7.07 -0.89 5.43
C GLY A 204 -5.65 -0.34 5.46
N ILE A 205 -5.08 -0.13 6.64
CA ILE A 205 -3.68 0.29 6.81
C ILE A 205 -2.74 -0.70 6.11
N THR A 206 -2.93 -2.00 6.31
CA THR A 206 -2.08 -3.02 5.69
C THR A 206 -2.15 -2.98 4.17
N LEU A 207 -3.37 -2.89 3.59
CA LEU A 207 -3.59 -2.87 2.15
C LEU A 207 -3.17 -1.56 1.48
N VAL A 208 -3.01 -0.47 2.23
CA VAL A 208 -2.49 0.80 1.72
C VAL A 208 -0.98 0.89 1.93
N PHE A 209 -0.49 0.62 3.12
CA PHE A 209 0.89 0.86 3.50
C PHE A 209 1.89 -0.04 2.76
N LEU A 210 1.62 -1.35 2.69
CA LEU A 210 2.54 -2.29 2.06
C LEU A 210 2.76 -1.99 0.56
N PRO A 211 1.70 -1.83 -0.27
CA PRO A 211 1.90 -1.44 -1.67
C PRO A 211 2.48 -0.02 -1.83
N ALA A 212 2.19 0.90 -0.91
CA ALA A 212 2.73 2.26 -0.98
C ALA A 212 4.25 2.28 -0.81
N VAL A 213 4.82 1.48 0.11
CA VAL A 213 6.27 1.36 0.29
C VAL A 213 6.96 0.80 -0.96
N SER A 214 6.38 -0.23 -1.59
CA SER A 214 6.96 -0.92 -2.75
C SER A 214 6.57 -0.31 -4.10
N SER A 215 5.74 0.74 -4.12
CA SER A 215 5.28 1.34 -5.37
C SER A 215 6.43 1.95 -6.18
N PHE A 216 6.44 1.68 -7.49
CA PHE A 216 7.42 2.24 -8.45
C PHE A 216 6.77 2.99 -9.62
N PHE A 217 5.47 2.78 -9.90
CA PHE A 217 4.80 3.46 -11.01
C PHE A 217 4.44 4.90 -10.72
N ILE A 218 3.92 5.18 -9.53
CA ILE A 218 3.51 6.52 -9.11
C ILE A 218 4.74 7.41 -8.86
N PRO A 219 5.81 6.89 -8.22
CA PRO A 219 7.03 7.64 -7.99
C PRO A 219 7.88 7.97 -9.23
N LYS A 220 7.45 7.73 -10.47
CA LYS A 220 8.06 8.41 -11.65
C LYS A 220 8.06 9.93 -11.49
N LEU A 221 7.26 10.44 -10.55
CA LEU A 221 7.22 11.84 -10.12
C LEU A 221 8.28 12.19 -9.05
N TYR A 222 8.87 11.16 -8.38
CA TYR A 222 9.83 11.34 -7.29
C TYR A 222 10.54 10.02 -7.02
N PHE A 223 11.88 9.99 -7.01
CA PHE A 223 12.65 8.75 -6.93
C PHE A 223 12.52 8.07 -5.56
N LEU A 224 11.89 6.90 -5.52
CA LEU A 224 11.68 6.07 -4.32
C LEU A 224 12.33 4.70 -4.47
N ILE A 225 12.30 3.90 -3.40
CA ILE A 225 12.97 2.59 -3.37
C ILE A 225 12.47 1.64 -4.46
N GLY A 226 11.16 1.65 -4.78
CA GLY A 226 10.63 0.87 -5.89
C GLY A 226 11.20 1.23 -7.25
N ASN A 227 11.40 2.54 -7.53
CA ASN A 227 12.07 2.99 -8.76
C ASN A 227 13.55 2.62 -8.76
N MET A 228 14.19 2.61 -7.60
CA MET A 228 15.58 2.20 -7.48
C MET A 228 15.73 0.72 -7.86
N ILE A 229 14.86 -0.15 -7.36
CA ILE A 229 14.85 -1.57 -7.73
C ILE A 229 14.62 -1.73 -9.24
N GLU A 230 13.59 -1.07 -9.80
CA GLU A 230 13.30 -1.08 -11.24
C GLU A 230 14.51 -0.61 -12.05
N ASN A 231 15.16 0.47 -11.64
CA ASN A 231 16.32 1.03 -12.33
C ASN A 231 17.52 0.08 -12.34
N GLN A 232 17.80 -0.62 -11.23
CA GLN A 232 18.88 -1.58 -11.13
C GLN A 232 18.67 -2.76 -12.08
N PHE A 233 17.43 -3.30 -12.16
CA PHE A 233 17.12 -4.43 -13.04
C PHE A 233 17.05 -4.05 -14.52
N ILE A 234 16.40 -2.92 -14.85
CA ILE A 234 16.04 -2.60 -16.24
C ILE A 234 17.04 -1.66 -16.90
N THR A 235 17.51 -0.62 -16.18
CA THR A 235 18.33 0.44 -16.78
C THR A 235 19.82 0.17 -16.61
N VAL A 236 20.23 -0.15 -15.39
CA VAL A 236 21.65 -0.38 -15.05
C VAL A 236 22.08 -1.79 -15.39
N GLY A 237 21.16 -2.77 -15.26
CA GLY A 237 21.45 -4.19 -15.50
C GLY A 237 22.22 -4.86 -14.35
N GLU A 238 22.33 -4.23 -13.18
CA GLU A 238 22.97 -4.80 -11.98
C GLU A 238 21.98 -5.69 -11.22
N TRP A 239 21.72 -6.88 -11.73
CA TRP A 239 20.77 -7.85 -11.17
C TRP A 239 21.09 -8.24 -9.72
N ASN A 240 22.36 -8.36 -9.36
CA ASN A 240 22.82 -8.74 -8.03
C ASN A 240 22.45 -7.67 -7.00
N PHE A 241 22.73 -6.40 -7.30
CA PHE A 241 22.39 -5.30 -6.42
C PHE A 241 20.87 -5.06 -6.34
N GLY A 242 20.17 -5.09 -7.48
CA GLY A 242 18.70 -5.01 -7.52
C GLY A 242 18.04 -6.13 -6.70
N SER A 243 18.59 -7.35 -6.75
CA SER A 243 18.12 -8.48 -5.95
C SER A 243 18.40 -8.30 -4.46
N ALA A 244 19.56 -7.76 -4.07
CA ALA A 244 19.87 -7.48 -2.67
C ALA A 244 18.89 -6.43 -2.07
N ILE A 245 18.61 -5.34 -2.80
CA ILE A 245 17.63 -4.33 -2.36
C ILE A 245 16.24 -4.94 -2.25
N SER A 246 15.84 -5.78 -3.21
CA SER A 246 14.53 -6.47 -3.19
C SER A 246 14.40 -7.39 -1.98
N MET A 247 15.46 -8.12 -1.61
CA MET A 247 15.48 -8.96 -0.40
C MET A 247 15.39 -8.14 0.88
N ILE A 248 16.13 -7.02 0.98
CA ILE A 248 16.02 -6.10 2.11
C ILE A 248 14.59 -5.60 2.24
N MET A 249 13.97 -5.19 1.14
CA MET A 249 12.58 -4.75 1.13
C MET A 249 11.62 -5.86 1.54
N ALA A 250 11.80 -7.09 1.05
CA ALA A 250 10.99 -8.24 1.44
C ALA A 250 11.06 -8.51 2.95
N VAL A 251 12.25 -8.43 3.55
CA VAL A 251 12.43 -8.57 5.00
C VAL A 251 11.74 -7.45 5.76
N ILE A 252 11.92 -6.19 5.35
CA ILE A 252 11.24 -5.04 5.97
C ILE A 252 9.72 -5.20 5.90
N MET A 253 9.18 -5.57 4.73
CA MET A 253 7.75 -5.78 4.54
C MET A 253 7.22 -6.91 5.43
N MET A 254 7.97 -8.02 5.55
CA MET A 254 7.60 -9.13 6.43
C MET A 254 7.59 -8.70 7.90
N LEU A 255 8.58 -7.94 8.36
CA LEU A 255 8.62 -7.41 9.73
C LEU A 255 7.45 -6.47 10.01
N LEU A 256 7.15 -5.57 9.08
CA LEU A 256 6.01 -4.65 9.18
C LEU A 256 4.67 -5.40 9.22
N MET A 257 4.50 -6.42 8.35
CA MET A 257 3.30 -7.27 8.36
C MET A 257 3.15 -8.03 9.68
N MET A 258 4.25 -8.57 10.24
CA MET A 258 4.22 -9.24 11.55
C MET A 258 3.82 -8.27 12.67
N ALA A 259 4.34 -7.03 12.66
CA ALA A 259 3.97 -6.00 13.63
C ALA A 259 2.48 -5.66 13.56
N VAL A 260 1.93 -5.49 12.37
CA VAL A 260 0.49 -5.20 12.16
C VAL A 260 -0.36 -6.38 12.64
N ARG A 261 -0.03 -7.62 12.26
CA ARG A 261 -0.77 -8.83 12.71
C ARG A 261 -0.73 -9.03 14.23
N LYS A 262 0.39 -8.69 14.87
CA LYS A 262 0.49 -8.74 16.34
C LYS A 262 -0.48 -7.76 17.01
N THR A 263 -0.61 -6.58 16.44
CA THR A 263 -1.57 -5.56 16.91
C THR A 263 -3.02 -6.02 16.73
N GLU A 264 -3.33 -6.66 15.60
CA GLU A 264 -4.64 -7.24 15.32
C GLU A 264 -5.02 -8.32 16.34
N LYS A 265 -4.14 -9.28 16.60
CA LYS A 265 -4.36 -10.35 17.59
C LYS A 265 -4.56 -9.80 19.00
N ARG A 266 -3.81 -8.77 19.39
CA ARG A 266 -3.96 -8.14 20.71
C ARG A 266 -5.31 -7.45 20.88
N ASN A 267 -5.84 -6.88 19.81
CA ASN A 267 -7.15 -6.22 19.82
C ASN A 267 -8.31 -7.24 19.71
N ALA A 268 -8.10 -8.40 19.10
CA ALA A 268 -9.08 -9.50 19.05
C ALA A 268 -9.14 -10.29 20.36
N GLY A 269 -8.00 -10.60 20.99
CA GLY A 269 -7.94 -11.35 22.25
C GLY A 269 -8.40 -10.57 23.49
N GLY A 270 -8.49 -9.24 23.42
CA GLY A 270 -9.08 -8.42 24.51
C GLY A 270 -10.62 -8.46 24.56
N LYS A 271 -11.28 -9.24 23.70
CA LYS A 271 -12.74 -9.42 23.66
C LYS A 271 -13.21 -10.75 24.28
N GLU A 272 -12.29 -11.63 24.66
CA GLU A 272 -12.60 -12.94 25.28
C GLU A 272 -12.32 -12.94 26.80
N ALA A 273 -11.90 -11.86 27.39
CA ALA A 273 -11.77 -11.64 28.83
C ALA A 273 -12.80 -10.59 29.31
#